data_42acc551a27678bb995357a5de2faa8f
#
_entry.id   42acc551a27678bb995357a5de2faa8f
#
_cell.length_a   1.000
_cell.length_b   1.000
_cell.length_c   1.000
_cell.angle_alpha   90.00
_cell.angle_beta   90.00
_cell.angle_gamma   90.00
#
_symmetry.space_group_name_H-M   'P 1'
#
loop_
_entity.id
_entity.type
_entity.pdbx_description
1 polymer ?
#
loop_
_entity_poly.entity_id
_entity_poly.type
_entity_poly.pdbx_seq_one_letter_code
_entity_poly.pdbx_strand_id
1 'polypeptide(L)'
;MPYQLVTPTASQETLDCLHTLFEQAHSGEVIGIAFVALKRRRRYTTGTCGECFRDPTLTRGMVAALEDELRAMVHSASFDDTHL
;
A
#
# COMPACT_ATOMS: atom_id res chain seq x y z
N MET A 1 -29.15 1.74 -9.96
CA MET A 1 -28.64 1.47 -9.46
C MET A 1 -28.23 0.70 -9.05
N PRO A 2 -28.32 0.52 -8.90
CA PRO A 2 -27.99 0.00 -7.97
C PRO A 2 -26.80 -0.38 -7.87
N TYR A 3 -26.06 -0.26 -8.28
CA TYR A 3 -24.96 -0.63 -8.13
C TYR A 3 -24.42 -0.13 -7.11
N GLN A 4 -24.98 0.59 -6.55
CA GLN A 4 -24.58 1.17 -5.53
C GLN A 4 -24.30 0.38 -4.47
N LEU A 5 -24.73 -0.60 -4.44
CA LEU A 5 -24.42 -1.41 -3.46
C LEU A 5 -23.05 -1.60 -3.26
N VAL A 6 -22.32 -1.57 -4.26
CA VAL A 6 -20.95 -1.78 -4.19
C VAL A 6 -20.23 -0.64 -3.67
N THR A 7 -20.69 0.49 -3.90
CA THR A 7 -20.07 1.71 -3.46
C THR A 7 -19.75 1.78 -2.02
N PRO A 8 -20.63 1.37 -1.13
CA PRO A 8 -20.32 1.47 0.28
C PRO A 8 -19.18 0.62 0.70
N THR A 9 -18.76 -0.30 -0.13
CA THR A 9 -17.67 -1.13 0.26
C THR A 9 -16.35 -0.65 -0.27
N ALA A 10 -16.34 0.43 -1.02
CA ALA A 10 -15.08 0.98 -1.54
C ALA A 10 -14.41 1.81 -0.45
N SER A 11 -13.11 1.76 -0.40
CA SER A 11 -12.34 2.57 0.52
C SER A 11 -11.90 3.84 -0.20
N GLN A 12 -12.43 4.96 0.18
CA GLN A 12 -12.08 6.22 -0.45
C GLN A 12 -10.60 6.55 -0.24
N GLU A 13 -10.08 6.24 0.93
CA GLU A 13 -8.67 6.49 1.21
C GLU A 13 -7.77 5.68 0.29
N THR A 14 -8.14 4.43 0.04
CA THR A 14 -7.37 3.58 -0.85
C THR A 14 -7.44 4.10 -2.29
N LEU A 15 -8.63 4.51 -2.71
CA LEU A 15 -8.80 5.04 -4.06
C LEU A 15 -7.97 6.31 -4.25
N ASP A 16 -7.97 7.19 -3.27
CA ASP A 16 -7.21 8.43 -3.35
C ASP A 16 -5.72 8.16 -3.45
N CYS A 17 -5.23 7.20 -2.68
CA CYS A 17 -3.83 6.82 -2.73
C CYS A 17 -3.44 6.27 -4.09
N LEU A 18 -4.28 5.38 -4.63
CA LEU A 18 -4.01 4.80 -5.94
C LEU A 18 -4.07 5.85 -7.04
N HIS A 19 -4.98 6.80 -6.91
CA HIS A 19 -5.10 7.86 -7.90
C HIS A 19 -3.83 8.72 -7.90
N THR A 20 -3.32 9.04 -6.72
CA THR A 20 -2.08 9.81 -6.62
C THR A 20 -0.93 9.07 -7.28
N LEU A 21 -0.80 7.79 -7.00
CA LEU A 21 0.25 6.99 -7.61
C LEU A 21 0.08 6.89 -9.12
N PHE A 22 -1.16 6.78 -9.58
CA PHE A 22 -1.44 6.73 -11.00
C PHE A 22 -0.97 8.01 -11.69
N GLU A 23 -1.27 9.14 -11.10
CA GLU A 23 -0.86 10.41 -11.70
C GLU A 23 0.64 10.56 -11.72
N GLN A 24 1.31 10.14 -10.66
CA GLN A 24 2.76 10.20 -10.59
C GLN A 24 3.40 9.25 -11.59
N ALA A 25 2.79 8.10 -11.81
CA ALA A 25 3.27 7.18 -12.82
C ALA A 25 3.07 7.75 -14.22
N HIS A 26 1.94 8.41 -14.43
CA HIS A 26 1.63 8.99 -15.73
C HIS A 26 2.59 10.12 -16.07
N SER A 27 3.02 10.89 -15.08
CA SER A 27 3.97 11.96 -15.30
C SER A 27 5.41 11.47 -15.42
N GLY A 28 5.66 10.21 -15.12
CA GLY A 28 7.02 9.67 -15.18
C GLY A 28 7.79 9.78 -13.89
N GLU A 29 7.20 10.34 -12.86
CA GLU A 29 7.89 10.48 -11.59
C GLU A 29 8.00 9.15 -10.84
N VAL A 30 6.97 8.33 -10.92
CA VAL A 30 7.00 6.98 -10.34
C VAL A 30 7.27 6.01 -11.47
N ILE A 31 8.37 5.27 -11.38
CA ILE A 31 8.79 4.37 -12.45
C ILE A 31 8.73 2.90 -12.05
N GLY A 32 8.31 2.63 -10.84
CA GLY A 32 8.14 1.23 -10.40
C GLY A 32 7.38 1.20 -9.10
N ILE A 33 6.71 0.10 -8.86
CA ILE A 33 5.90 -0.08 -7.66
C ILE A 33 6.08 -1.49 -7.14
N ALA A 34 6.25 -1.60 -5.84
CA ALA A 34 6.16 -2.87 -5.14
C ALA A 34 5.04 -2.70 -4.12
N PHE A 35 4.14 -3.66 -4.03
CA PHE A 35 2.96 -3.44 -3.20
C PHE A 35 2.47 -4.70 -2.51
N VAL A 36 1.74 -4.48 -1.42
CA VAL A 36 0.95 -5.49 -0.75
C VAL A 36 -0.44 -4.88 -0.65
N ALA A 37 -1.43 -5.56 -1.15
CA ALA A 37 -2.80 -5.06 -1.09
C ALA A 37 -3.65 -6.00 -0.25
N LEU A 38 -4.30 -5.45 0.77
CA LEU A 38 -5.16 -6.22 1.64
C LEU A 38 -6.55 -6.29 1.01
N LYS A 39 -7.03 -7.50 0.85
CA LYS A 39 -8.35 -7.74 0.31
C LYS A 39 -9.31 -8.11 1.44
N ARG A 40 -10.57 -8.12 1.13
CA ARG A 40 -11.55 -8.53 2.12
C ARG A 40 -11.28 -9.94 2.59
N ARG A 41 -11.74 -10.27 3.77
CA ARG A 41 -11.58 -11.58 4.41
C ARG A 41 -10.12 -11.87 4.73
N ARG A 42 -9.35 -10.81 4.97
CA ARG A 42 -7.96 -10.89 5.38
C ARG A 42 -7.05 -11.61 4.38
N ARG A 43 -7.44 -11.59 3.12
CA ARG A 43 -6.57 -12.07 2.07
C ARG A 43 -5.70 -10.92 1.60
N TYR A 44 -4.61 -11.22 0.95
CA TYR A 44 -3.76 -10.17 0.42
C TYR A 44 -3.10 -10.62 -0.87
N THR A 45 -2.61 -9.66 -1.61
CA THR A 45 -1.85 -9.94 -2.82
C THR A 45 -0.63 -9.04 -2.84
N THR A 46 0.42 -9.49 -3.46
CA THR A 46 1.65 -8.73 -3.60
C THR A 46 2.03 -8.65 -5.06
N GLY A 47 2.81 -7.65 -5.39
CA GLY A 47 3.27 -7.54 -6.76
C GLY A 47 4.36 -6.51 -6.91
N THR A 48 5.04 -6.59 -8.03
CA THR A 48 6.02 -5.61 -8.43
C THR A 48 5.85 -5.33 -9.91
N CYS A 49 6.13 -4.12 -10.33
CA CYS A 49 6.10 -3.79 -11.74
C CYS A 49 7.06 -2.65 -12.03
N GLY A 50 7.34 -2.45 -13.31
CA GLY A 50 8.25 -1.41 -13.74
C GLY A 50 9.66 -1.68 -13.25
N GLU A 51 10.35 -0.64 -12.85
CA GLU A 51 11.74 -0.77 -12.40
C GLU A 51 11.87 -1.60 -11.13
N CYS A 52 10.82 -1.68 -10.31
CA CYS A 52 10.86 -2.53 -9.13
C CYS A 52 10.95 -4.00 -9.50
N PHE A 53 10.33 -4.38 -10.59
CA PHE A 53 10.40 -5.76 -11.06
C PHE A 53 11.79 -6.08 -11.61
N ARG A 54 12.43 -5.10 -12.24
CA ARG A 54 13.74 -5.30 -12.87
C ARG A 54 14.88 -5.22 -11.89
N ASP A 55 14.70 -4.59 -10.75
CA ASP A 55 15.75 -4.42 -9.77
C ASP A 55 15.30 -4.90 -8.39
N PRO A 56 15.28 -6.21 -8.18
CA PRO A 56 14.80 -6.75 -6.91
C PRO A 56 15.66 -6.37 -5.71
N THR A 57 16.93 -6.10 -5.91
CA THR A 57 17.80 -5.72 -4.80
C THR A 57 17.42 -4.36 -4.25
N LEU A 58 17.22 -3.39 -5.15
CA LEU A 58 16.77 -2.07 -4.73
C LEU A 58 15.39 -2.16 -4.10
N THR A 59 14.52 -2.95 -4.71
CA THR A 59 13.15 -3.10 -4.23
C THR A 59 13.12 -3.69 -2.82
N ARG A 60 13.96 -4.66 -2.53
CA ARG A 60 14.06 -5.21 -1.20
C ARG A 60 14.42 -4.15 -0.17
N GLY A 61 15.34 -3.26 -0.53
CA GLY A 61 15.71 -2.17 0.36
C GLY A 61 14.56 -1.23 0.65
N MET A 62 13.77 -0.92 -0.38
CA MET A 62 12.61 -0.05 -0.23
C MET A 62 11.54 -0.72 0.64
N VAL A 63 11.32 -2.01 0.44
CA VAL A 63 10.34 -2.75 1.23
C VAL A 63 10.80 -2.85 2.68
N ALA A 64 12.09 -2.99 2.91
CA ALA A 64 12.61 -3.01 4.27
C ALA A 64 12.36 -1.67 4.98
N ALA A 65 12.46 -0.57 4.26
CA ALA A 65 12.14 0.74 4.83
C ALA A 65 10.65 0.82 5.21
N LEU A 66 9.78 0.30 4.37
CA LEU A 66 8.36 0.26 4.67
C LEU A 66 8.11 -0.63 5.90
N GLU A 67 8.80 -1.76 5.98
CA GLU A 67 8.66 -2.66 7.11
C GLU A 67 9.05 -1.95 8.42
N ASP A 68 10.11 -1.16 8.38
CA ASP A 68 10.56 -0.42 9.56
C ASP A 68 9.50 0.60 9.98
N GLU A 69 8.87 1.27 9.04
CA GLU A 69 7.79 2.21 9.34
C GLU A 69 6.62 1.49 10.00
N LEU A 70 6.24 0.35 9.45
CA LEU A 70 5.14 -0.42 10.00
C LEU A 70 5.47 -0.92 11.40
N ARG A 71 6.71 -1.33 11.61
CA ARG A 71 7.15 -1.80 12.92
C ARG A 71 7.05 -0.68 13.95
N ALA A 72 7.42 0.53 13.56
CA ALA A 72 7.31 1.67 14.45
C ALA A 72 5.85 1.98 14.78
N MET A 73 4.97 1.87 13.80
CA MET A 73 3.54 2.10 14.00
C MET A 73 2.95 1.07 14.96
N VAL A 74 3.32 -0.20 14.79
CA VAL A 74 2.86 -1.25 15.68
C VAL A 74 3.35 -1.03 17.10
N HIS A 75 4.61 -0.64 17.23
CA HIS A 75 5.20 -0.37 18.54
C HIS A 75 4.47 0.78 19.24
N SER A 76 4.18 1.84 18.52
CA SER A 76 3.46 2.97 19.07
C SER A 76 2.06 2.57 19.52
N ALA A 77 1.36 1.78 18.70
CA ALA A 77 0.02 1.33 19.03
C ALA A 77 0.04 0.45 20.28
N SER A 78 1.02 -0.45 20.37
CA SER A 78 1.16 -1.32 21.52
C SER A 78 1.44 -0.53 22.79
N PHE A 79 2.26 0.50 22.67
CA PHE A 79 2.59 1.33 23.80
C PHE A 79 1.36 2.08 24.27
N ASP A 80 0.56 2.58 23.36
CA ASP A 80 -0.68 3.28 23.68
C ASP A 80 -1.65 2.33 24.38
N ASP A 81 -1.74 1.10 23.92
CA ASP A 81 -2.60 0.12 24.53
C ASP A 81 -2.17 -0.18 25.95
N THR A 82 -0.91 -0.15 26.21
CA THR A 82 -0.38 -0.42 27.51
C THR A 82 -0.81 0.62 28.51
N HIS A 83 -1.05 1.82 28.07
CA HIS A 83 -1.47 2.89 28.94
C HIS A 83 -2.93 2.78 29.33
N LEU A 84 -3.67 2.01 28.62
CA LEU A 84 -5.06 1.85 28.94
C LEU A 84 -5.25 0.82 30.03
#